data_a6e7145e05e0db8417c8a8bdf8beff20
#
_entry.id   a6e7145e05e0db8417c8a8bdf8beff20
#
_cell.length_a   1.000
_cell.length_b   1.000
_cell.length_c   1.000
_cell.angle_alpha   90.00
_cell.angle_beta   90.00
_cell.angle_gamma   90.00
#
_symmetry.space_group_name_H-M   'P 1'
#
loop_
_entity.id
_entity.type
_entity.pdbx_description
1 polymer ?
#
loop_
_entity_poly.entity_id
_entity_poly.type
_entity_poly.pdbx_seq_one_letter_code
_entity_poly.pdbx_strand_id
1 'polypeptide(L)' 'VREGALAVEMEAAALLRVGELRAVPVACLLAVSDVFDADGTRHRLDDEGLVQAGERLGRVGAAALAALVASA' A
#
# COMPACT_ATOMS: atom_id res chain seq x y z
N VAL A 1 5.48 17.55 0.78
CA VAL A 1 4.10 17.57 0.29
C VAL A 1 3.28 18.52 1.15
N ARG A 2 2.62 19.47 0.51
CA ARG A 2 1.95 20.59 1.21
C ARG A 2 0.81 20.15 2.13
N GLU A 3 0.16 19.06 1.82
CA GLU A 3 -1.04 18.61 2.51
C GLU A 3 -0.75 17.50 3.52
N GLY A 4 0.54 17.31 3.85
CA GLY A 4 0.94 16.30 4.80
C GLY A 4 0.90 14.87 4.28
N ALA A 5 0.73 14.69 2.97
CA ALA A 5 0.80 13.36 2.38
C ALA A 5 2.22 12.80 2.49
N LEU A 6 2.34 11.55 2.93
CA LEU A 6 3.62 10.88 3.14
C LEU A 6 4.06 10.04 1.96
N ALA A 7 3.13 9.67 1.09
CA ALA A 7 3.38 8.79 -0.05
C ALA A 7 2.36 9.04 -1.14
N VAL A 8 2.63 8.50 -2.34
CA VAL A 8 1.71 8.57 -3.47
C VAL A 8 1.61 7.20 -4.14
N GLU A 9 0.42 6.85 -4.60
CA GLU A 9 0.15 5.70 -5.45
C GLU A 9 -1.06 6.06 -6.33
N MET A 10 -1.39 5.25 -7.30
CA MET A 10 -2.28 5.70 -8.36
C MET A 10 -3.56 4.86 -8.53
N GLU A 11 -3.75 3.79 -7.79
CA GLU A 11 -4.84 2.85 -8.00
C GLU A 11 -5.83 2.74 -6.84
N ALA A 12 -5.41 3.04 -5.61
CA ALA A 12 -6.23 2.80 -4.41
C ALA A 12 -7.52 3.63 -4.41
N ALA A 13 -7.48 4.85 -4.90
CA ALA A 13 -8.66 5.72 -4.93
C ALA A 13 -9.82 5.09 -5.71
N ALA A 14 -9.52 4.46 -6.85
CA ALA A 14 -10.53 3.80 -7.66
C ALA A 14 -11.12 2.59 -6.92
N LEU A 15 -10.27 1.79 -6.28
CA LEU A 15 -10.72 0.62 -5.53
C LEU A 15 -11.58 1.01 -4.32
N LEU A 16 -11.17 2.04 -3.59
CA LEU A 16 -11.93 2.54 -2.45
C LEU A 16 -13.29 3.08 -2.88
N ARG A 17 -13.34 3.78 -4.02
CA ARG A 17 -14.59 4.32 -4.53
C ARG A 17 -15.54 3.23 -5.00
N VAL A 18 -15.05 2.22 -5.69
CA VAL A 18 -15.86 1.08 -6.11
C VAL A 18 -16.41 0.34 -4.89
N GLY A 19 -15.58 0.14 -3.87
CA GLY A 19 -16.02 -0.47 -2.62
C GLY A 19 -17.16 0.32 -1.96
N GLU A 20 -17.02 1.64 -1.91
CA GLU A 20 -18.06 2.52 -1.37
C GLU A 20 -19.38 2.39 -2.17
N LEU A 21 -19.30 2.42 -3.49
CA LEU A 21 -20.47 2.32 -4.35
C LEU A 21 -21.16 0.97 -4.27
N ARG A 22 -20.42 -0.08 -3.98
CA ARG A 22 -20.94 -1.45 -3.88
C ARG A 22 -21.23 -1.89 -2.46
N ALA A 23 -21.01 -1.00 -1.47
CA ALA A 23 -21.15 -1.32 -0.05
C ALA A 23 -20.26 -2.49 0.38
N VAL A 24 -19.06 -2.56 -0.19
CA VAL A 24 -18.03 -3.56 0.15
C VAL A 24 -16.90 -2.87 0.89
N PRO A 25 -16.56 -3.31 2.11
CA PRO A 25 -15.41 -2.76 2.82
C PRO A 25 -14.11 -3.02 2.05
N VAL A 26 -13.30 -1.99 1.88
CA VAL A 26 -12.02 -2.07 1.18
C VAL A 26 -10.95 -1.39 2.04
N ALA A 27 -9.80 -2.04 2.17
CA ALA A 27 -8.61 -1.45 2.77
C ALA A 27 -7.43 -1.64 1.84
N CYS A 28 -6.39 -0.84 2.02
CA CYS A 28 -5.23 -0.90 1.16
C CYS A 28 -3.96 -0.92 2.01
N LEU A 29 -3.04 -1.82 1.66
CA LEU A 29 -1.70 -1.88 2.22
C LEU A 29 -0.70 -1.57 1.12
N LEU A 30 0.29 -0.76 1.44
CA LEU A 30 1.27 -0.30 0.46
C LEU A 30 2.68 -0.56 0.97
N ALA A 31 3.57 -0.90 0.04
CA ALA A 31 5.01 -0.94 0.29
C ALA A 31 5.67 0.19 -0.48
N VAL A 32 6.60 0.89 0.17
CA VAL A 32 7.32 1.98 -0.47
C VAL A 32 8.44 1.40 -1.34
N SER A 33 8.38 1.64 -2.64
CA SER A 33 9.39 1.19 -3.59
C SER A 33 10.44 2.25 -3.89
N ASP A 34 10.05 3.51 -3.84
CA ASP A 34 10.87 4.64 -4.23
C ASP A 34 10.85 5.71 -3.14
N VAL A 35 12.01 6.30 -2.87
CA VAL A 35 12.13 7.42 -1.92
C VAL A 35 12.91 8.53 -2.61
N PHE A 36 12.57 9.77 -2.32
CA PHE A 36 13.27 10.93 -2.86
C PHE A 36 14.05 11.64 -1.75
N ASP A 37 15.32 11.97 -2.03
CA ASP A 37 16.14 12.78 -1.15
C ASP A 37 15.67 14.24 -1.16
N ALA A 38 16.23 15.02 -0.24
CA ALA A 38 15.98 16.45 -0.17
C ALA A 38 16.36 17.18 -1.47
N ASP A 39 17.34 16.65 -2.21
CA ASP A 39 17.80 17.20 -3.49
C ASP A 39 16.98 16.68 -4.69
N GLY A 40 15.97 15.84 -4.46
CA GLY A 40 15.15 15.26 -5.52
C GLY A 40 15.68 13.97 -6.12
N THR A 41 16.80 13.45 -5.63
CA THR A 41 17.34 12.18 -6.12
C THR A 41 16.44 11.02 -5.72
N ARG A 42 16.05 10.21 -6.70
CA ARG A 42 15.19 9.06 -6.50
C ARG A 42 16.02 7.83 -6.11
N HIS A 43 15.59 7.17 -5.05
CA HIS A 43 16.15 5.89 -4.61
C HIS A 43 15.07 4.83 -4.71
N ARG A 44 15.31 3.84 -5.55
CA ARG A 44 14.38 2.75 -5.77
C ARG A 44 14.95 1.44 -5.24
N LEU A 45 14.10 0.58 -4.68
CA LEU A 45 14.49 -0.78 -4.31
C LEU A 45 14.95 -1.53 -5.56
N ASP A 46 15.98 -2.37 -5.41
CA ASP A 46 16.39 -3.29 -6.47
C ASP A 46 15.37 -4.43 -6.61
N ASP A 47 15.58 -5.31 -7.60
CA ASP A 47 14.62 -6.40 -7.87
C ASP A 47 14.45 -7.31 -6.67
N GLU A 48 15.52 -7.65 -5.98
CA GLU A 48 15.44 -8.47 -4.78
C GLU A 48 14.68 -7.77 -3.66
N GLY A 49 14.94 -6.49 -3.45
CA GLY A 49 14.22 -5.68 -2.47
C GLY A 49 12.73 -5.60 -2.77
N LEU A 50 12.36 -5.48 -4.04
CA LEU A 50 10.96 -5.47 -4.45
C LEU A 50 10.28 -6.81 -4.19
N VAL A 51 10.94 -7.93 -4.45
CA VAL A 51 10.41 -9.26 -4.17
C VAL A 51 10.19 -9.43 -2.68
N GLN A 52 11.18 -9.06 -1.85
CA GLN A 52 11.08 -9.16 -0.40
C GLN A 52 9.97 -8.27 0.17
N ALA A 53 9.83 -7.05 -0.34
CA ALA A 53 8.76 -6.15 0.07
C ALA A 53 7.39 -6.72 -0.30
N GLY A 54 7.24 -7.31 -1.48
CA GLY A 54 6.02 -7.95 -1.92
C GLY A 54 5.64 -9.15 -1.05
N GLU A 55 6.59 -9.98 -0.70
CA GLU A 55 6.36 -11.11 0.19
C GLU A 55 5.92 -10.67 1.59
N ARG A 56 6.57 -9.65 2.13
CA ARG A 56 6.21 -9.09 3.43
C ARG A 56 4.80 -8.49 3.39
N LEU A 57 4.49 -7.74 2.35
CA LEU A 57 3.18 -7.13 2.16
C LEU A 57 2.09 -8.20 2.09
N GLY A 58 2.35 -9.29 1.37
CA GLY A 58 1.43 -10.41 1.29
C GLY A 58 1.17 -11.07 2.63
N ARG A 59 2.22 -11.28 3.45
CA ARG A 59 2.06 -11.84 4.79
C ARG A 59 1.26 -10.94 5.71
N VAL A 60 1.53 -9.63 5.69
CA VAL A 60 0.80 -8.66 6.51
C VAL A 60 -0.66 -8.59 6.08
N GLY A 61 -0.91 -8.55 4.77
CA GLY A 61 -2.26 -8.53 4.23
C GLY A 61 -3.07 -9.77 4.58
N ALA A 62 -2.45 -10.94 4.45
CA ALA A 62 -3.10 -12.20 4.82
C ALA A 62 -3.43 -12.25 6.31
N ALA A 63 -2.51 -11.79 7.17
CA ALA A 63 -2.73 -11.74 8.61
C ALA A 63 -3.85 -10.77 8.97
N ALA A 64 -3.90 -9.61 8.34
CA ALA A 64 -4.95 -8.62 8.56
C ALA A 64 -6.33 -9.16 8.15
N LEU A 65 -6.40 -9.82 6.99
CA LEU A 65 -7.64 -10.41 6.50
C LEU A 65 -8.12 -11.53 7.43
N ALA A 66 -7.21 -12.39 7.88
CA ALA A 66 -7.55 -13.46 8.82
C ALA A 66 -8.09 -12.89 10.13
N ALA A 67 -7.50 -11.82 10.64
CA ALA A 67 -7.97 -11.16 11.86
C ALA A 67 -9.38 -10.58 11.69
N LEU A 68 -9.66 -9.97 10.53
CA LEU A 68 -10.99 -9.44 10.23
C LEU A 68 -12.04 -10.55 10.15
N VAL A 69 -11.72 -11.66 9.50
CA VAL A 69 -12.63 -12.80 9.40
C VAL A 69 -12.88 -13.42 10.77
N ALA A 70 -11.85 -13.54 11.62
CA ALA A 70 -11.99 -14.09 12.96
C ALA A 70 -12.82 -13.20 13.88
N SER A 71 -12.87 -11.89 13.64
CA SER A 71 -13.63 -10.94 14.46
C SER A 71 -15.05 -10.72 13.98
N ALA A 72 -15.39 -11.26 12.82
CA ALA A 72 -16.72 -11.04 12.21
C ALA A 72 -17.82 -11.83 12.90
#